data_e58a20b1d59e99881c543848a1911455
#
_entry.id   e58a20b1d59e99881c543848a1911455
#
_cell.length_a   1.000
_cell.length_b   1.000
_cell.length_c   1.000
_cell.angle_alpha   90.00
_cell.angle_beta   90.00
_cell.angle_gamma   90.00
#
_symmetry.space_group_name_H-M   'P 1'
#
loop_
_entity.id
_entity.type
_entity.pdbx_description
1 polymer ?
#
loop_
_entity_poly.entity_id
_entity_poly.type
_entity_poly.pdbx_seq_one_letter_code
_entity_poly.pdbx_strand_id
1 'polypeptide(L)'
;KHSKNGELQILYLAVSGSLHAMFVLHYVGGRNAARGLEQLQKENIQLLVSCQDPTLTARHITDAYHLPEGMVVLLDQEQCAALGAATAEDTGSEGCCILCTNGFASLTGGLRAAEQAQNAETTATTVQLVSVWFSVAIAVLLTYAGSVGMLSVAAVLMYQAAWSALSIAVCA
;
A
#
# COMPACT_ATOMS: atom_id res chain seq x y z
N LYS A 1 -10.08 -23.02 32.69
CA LYS A 1 -8.93 -23.71 32.07
C LYS A 1 -8.67 -23.25 30.63
N HIS A 2 -9.69 -22.74 29.91
CA HIS A 2 -9.60 -22.34 28.49
C HIS A 2 -9.07 -20.92 28.27
N SER A 3 -9.07 -20.07 29.29
CA SER A 3 -8.60 -18.66 29.19
C SER A 3 -7.07 -18.47 29.27
N LYS A 4 -6.28 -19.55 29.37
CA LYS A 4 -4.82 -19.44 29.49
C LYS A 4 -4.07 -19.41 28.15
N ASN A 5 -4.71 -19.83 27.07
CA ASN A 5 -4.15 -19.69 25.72
C ASN A 5 -4.87 -18.50 25.08
N GLY A 6 -4.23 -17.39 24.88
CA GLY A 6 -4.77 -16.12 24.40
C GLY A 6 -5.60 -16.15 23.09
N GLU A 7 -5.90 -17.35 22.58
CA GLU A 7 -6.65 -17.61 21.35
C GLU A 7 -8.18 -17.76 21.57
N LEU A 8 -8.63 -17.95 22.82
CA LEU A 8 -10.03 -18.24 23.11
C LEU A 8 -10.63 -17.14 24.00
N GLN A 9 -11.71 -16.55 23.56
CA GLN A 9 -12.51 -15.63 24.36
C GLN A 9 -13.72 -16.35 24.93
N ILE A 10 -14.11 -15.99 26.17
CA ILE A 10 -15.23 -16.58 26.86
C ILE A 10 -16.27 -15.49 27.12
N LEU A 11 -17.46 -15.67 26.56
CA LEU A 11 -18.63 -14.83 26.83
C LEU A 11 -19.56 -15.57 27.78
N TYR A 12 -19.91 -14.91 28.89
CA TYR A 12 -20.85 -15.46 29.88
C TYR A 12 -22.22 -14.78 29.72
N LEU A 13 -23.26 -15.59 29.66
CA LEU A 13 -24.63 -15.13 29.74
C LEU A 13 -25.17 -15.38 31.15
N ALA A 14 -25.48 -14.32 31.86
CA ALA A 14 -26.13 -14.41 33.16
C ALA A 14 -27.53 -13.77 33.10
N VAL A 15 -28.50 -14.42 33.66
CA VAL A 15 -29.89 -13.94 33.79
C VAL A 15 -30.26 -13.94 35.26
N SER A 16 -30.74 -12.81 35.79
CA SER A 16 -31.11 -12.63 37.19
C SER A 16 -30.05 -13.10 38.18
N GLY A 17 -28.76 -12.85 37.87
CA GLY A 17 -27.64 -13.20 38.72
C GLY A 17 -27.16 -14.65 38.65
N SER A 18 -27.84 -15.50 37.87
CA SER A 18 -27.45 -16.91 37.65
C SER A 18 -26.78 -17.05 36.27
N LEU A 19 -25.67 -17.78 36.24
CA LEU A 19 -24.96 -18.10 34.98
C LEU A 19 -25.76 -19.14 34.20
N HIS A 20 -26.27 -18.79 33.03
CA HIS A 20 -27.07 -19.64 32.17
C HIS A 20 -26.32 -20.29 31.04
N ALA A 21 -25.34 -19.58 30.46
CA ALA A 21 -24.56 -20.09 29.35
C ALA A 21 -23.13 -19.52 29.35
N MET A 22 -22.23 -20.28 28.77
CA MET A 22 -20.85 -19.89 28.50
C MET A 22 -20.56 -20.20 27.02
N PHE A 23 -20.19 -19.16 26.27
CA PHE A 23 -19.79 -19.30 24.87
C PHE A 23 -18.27 -19.16 24.78
N VAL A 24 -17.64 -20.09 24.09
CA VAL A 24 -16.21 -20.03 23.76
C VAL A 24 -16.10 -19.55 22.33
N LEU A 25 -15.53 -18.38 22.16
CA LEU A 25 -15.32 -17.74 20.85
C LEU A 25 -13.89 -17.97 20.40
N HIS A 26 -13.74 -18.41 19.17
CA HIS A 26 -12.46 -18.56 18.52
C HIS A 26 -12.44 -17.73 17.24
N TYR A 27 -11.55 -16.76 17.15
CA TYR A 27 -11.39 -15.93 15.96
C TYR A 27 -10.48 -16.66 14.96
N VAL A 28 -11.04 -17.09 13.85
CA VAL A 28 -10.27 -17.73 12.77
C VAL A 28 -10.13 -16.76 11.62
N GLY A 29 -8.90 -16.46 11.25
CA GLY A 29 -8.59 -15.61 10.11
C GLY A 29 -8.93 -16.28 8.77
N GLY A 30 -9.63 -15.55 7.90
CA GLY A 30 -9.89 -16.00 6.53
C GLY A 30 -8.61 -16.00 5.68
N ARG A 31 -8.49 -16.96 4.74
CA ARG A 31 -7.33 -17.07 3.82
C ARG A 31 -7.09 -15.79 3.01
N ASN A 32 -8.16 -15.09 2.67
CA ASN A 32 -8.08 -13.83 1.91
C ASN A 32 -7.45 -12.71 2.76
N ALA A 33 -7.87 -12.58 4.02
CA ALA A 33 -7.27 -11.63 4.95
C ALA A 33 -5.79 -11.96 5.22
N ALA A 34 -5.46 -13.23 5.42
CA ALA A 34 -4.08 -13.67 5.63
C ALA A 34 -3.15 -13.25 4.47
N ARG A 35 -3.59 -13.47 3.22
CA ARG A 35 -2.81 -13.06 2.03
C ARG A 35 -2.63 -11.54 1.94
N GLY A 36 -3.68 -10.77 2.22
CA GLY A 36 -3.60 -9.33 2.22
C GLY A 36 -2.65 -8.79 3.29
N LEU A 37 -2.72 -9.34 4.50
CA LEU A 37 -1.84 -8.97 5.61
C LEU A 37 -0.37 -9.34 5.34
N GLU A 38 -0.11 -10.49 4.72
CA GLU A 38 1.24 -10.87 4.28
C GLU A 38 1.81 -9.88 3.24
N GLN A 39 0.98 -9.36 2.33
CA GLN A 39 1.41 -8.34 1.38
C GLN A 39 1.73 -7.02 2.08
N LEU A 40 0.87 -6.55 3.00
CA LEU A 40 1.12 -5.34 3.80
C LEU A 40 2.40 -5.46 4.64
N GLN A 41 2.65 -6.64 5.19
CA GLN A 41 3.88 -6.91 5.94
C GLN A 41 5.13 -6.78 5.07
N LYS A 42 5.10 -7.28 3.84
CA LYS A 42 6.24 -7.17 2.90
C LYS A 42 6.55 -5.72 2.53
N GLU A 43 5.53 -4.88 2.45
CA GLU A 43 5.67 -3.44 2.13
C GLU A 43 5.84 -2.57 3.39
N ASN A 44 5.98 -3.16 4.59
CA ASN A 44 6.08 -2.46 5.89
C ASN A 44 4.91 -1.49 6.16
N ILE A 45 3.72 -1.79 5.67
CA ILE A 45 2.52 -0.98 5.86
C ILE A 45 1.85 -1.37 7.18
N GLN A 46 1.66 -0.40 8.06
CA GLN A 46 0.97 -0.58 9.33
C GLN A 46 -0.55 -0.60 9.13
N LEU A 47 -1.22 -1.53 9.81
CA LEU A 47 -2.67 -1.68 9.76
C LEU A 47 -3.32 -0.97 10.95
N LEU A 48 -4.14 0.02 10.68
CA LEU A 48 -5.01 0.66 11.67
C LEU A 48 -6.39 -0.01 11.60
N VAL A 49 -6.83 -0.59 12.72
CA VAL A 49 -8.10 -1.31 12.80
C VAL A 49 -9.05 -0.55 13.70
N SER A 50 -10.19 -0.16 13.16
CA SER A 50 -11.33 0.33 13.91
C SER A 50 -12.25 -0.86 14.22
N CYS A 51 -12.45 -1.18 15.49
CA CYS A 51 -13.31 -2.26 15.92
C CYS A 51 -14.22 -1.81 17.07
N GLN A 52 -15.50 -2.18 16.98
CA GLN A 52 -16.48 -1.92 18.04
C GLN A 52 -16.51 -3.03 19.09
N ASP A 53 -15.81 -4.14 18.86
CA ASP A 53 -15.74 -5.26 19.83
C ASP A 53 -14.67 -4.94 20.89
N PRO A 54 -15.05 -4.66 22.13
CA PRO A 54 -14.12 -4.32 23.22
C PRO A 54 -13.23 -5.51 23.62
N THR A 55 -13.55 -6.71 23.15
CA THR A 55 -12.82 -7.93 23.50
C THR A 55 -11.71 -8.24 22.50
N LEU A 56 -11.74 -7.64 21.31
CA LEU A 56 -10.70 -7.79 20.29
C LEU A 56 -9.50 -6.92 20.64
N THR A 57 -8.33 -7.50 20.75
CA THR A 57 -7.07 -6.79 20.98
C THR A 57 -6.15 -6.91 19.76
N ALA A 58 -5.23 -5.97 19.58
CA ALA A 58 -4.22 -6.04 18.52
C ALA A 58 -3.45 -7.38 18.57
N ARG A 59 -3.20 -7.88 19.78
CA ARG A 59 -2.53 -9.16 20.01
C ARG A 59 -3.31 -10.34 19.43
N HIS A 60 -4.63 -10.37 19.55
CA HIS A 60 -5.44 -11.44 18.96
C HIS A 60 -5.30 -11.49 17.42
N ILE A 61 -5.17 -10.33 16.78
CA ILE A 61 -4.98 -10.24 15.32
C ILE A 61 -3.56 -10.68 14.96
N THR A 62 -2.54 -10.19 15.68
CA THR A 62 -1.14 -10.55 15.42
C THR A 62 -0.90 -12.04 15.63
N ASP A 63 -1.44 -12.63 16.68
CA ASP A 63 -1.29 -14.08 16.96
C ASP A 63 -2.05 -14.93 15.92
N ALA A 64 -3.27 -14.52 15.53
CA ALA A 64 -4.09 -15.25 14.55
C ALA A 64 -3.48 -15.28 13.13
N TYR A 65 -2.73 -14.25 12.76
CA TYR A 65 -2.13 -14.11 11.44
C TYR A 65 -0.60 -14.18 11.42
N HIS A 66 0.03 -14.45 12.56
CA HIS A 66 1.49 -14.51 12.74
C HIS A 66 2.20 -13.24 12.27
N LEU A 67 1.64 -12.08 12.61
CA LEU A 67 2.18 -10.78 12.22
C LEU A 67 3.23 -10.29 13.23
N PRO A 68 4.18 -9.45 12.82
CA PRO A 68 5.13 -8.83 13.74
C PRO A 68 4.43 -7.87 14.72
N GLU A 69 4.99 -7.74 15.91
CA GLU A 69 4.50 -6.80 16.91
C GLU A 69 4.55 -5.35 16.37
N GLY A 70 3.48 -4.58 16.62
CA GLY A 70 3.38 -3.20 16.18
C GLY A 70 2.85 -2.99 14.75
N MET A 71 2.66 -4.06 13.96
CA MET A 71 2.06 -3.94 12.64
C MET A 71 0.56 -3.62 12.70
N VAL A 72 -0.12 -4.06 13.74
CA VAL A 72 -1.56 -3.83 13.95
C VAL A 72 -1.75 -2.90 15.12
N VAL A 73 -2.46 -1.80 14.89
CA VAL A 73 -2.86 -0.83 15.90
C VAL A 73 -4.38 -0.76 15.94
N LEU A 74 -4.96 -0.98 17.11
CA LEU A 74 -6.39 -0.77 17.33
C LEU A 74 -6.62 0.69 17.70
N LEU A 75 -7.50 1.33 16.96
CA LEU A 75 -7.94 2.70 17.22
C LEU A 75 -9.00 2.69 18.32
N ASP A 76 -8.89 3.61 19.26
CA ASP A 76 -9.95 3.88 20.22
C ASP A 76 -11.10 4.69 19.56
N GLN A 77 -12.20 4.87 20.29
CA GLN A 77 -13.37 5.55 19.76
C GLN A 77 -13.10 7.04 19.42
N GLU A 78 -12.24 7.70 20.18
CA GLU A 78 -11.85 9.09 19.97
C GLU A 78 -10.98 9.24 18.71
N GLN A 79 -10.01 8.34 18.53
CA GLN A 79 -9.16 8.27 17.36
C GLN A 79 -9.97 7.95 16.09
N CYS A 80 -10.95 7.04 16.17
CA CYS A 80 -11.85 6.73 15.07
C CYS A 80 -12.70 7.94 14.67
N ALA A 81 -13.20 8.70 15.65
CA ALA A 81 -13.98 9.92 15.40
C ALA A 81 -13.12 11.02 14.77
N ALA A 82 -11.89 11.22 15.26
CA ALA A 82 -10.94 12.18 14.70
C ALA A 82 -10.56 11.82 13.24
N LEU A 83 -10.30 10.55 12.96
CA LEU A 83 -10.00 10.06 11.61
C LEU A 83 -11.20 10.28 10.67
N GLY A 84 -12.43 9.98 11.13
CA GLY A 84 -13.66 10.21 10.37
C GLY A 84 -13.89 11.69 10.06
N ALA A 85 -13.63 12.60 11.01
CA ALA A 85 -13.73 14.02 10.79
C ALA A 85 -12.68 14.52 9.77
N ALA A 86 -11.43 14.12 9.88
CA ALA A 86 -10.38 14.47 8.93
C ALA A 86 -10.69 13.99 7.52
N THR A 87 -11.24 12.77 7.37
CA THR A 87 -11.62 12.21 6.06
C THR A 87 -12.81 12.97 5.43
N ALA A 88 -13.71 13.50 6.26
CA ALA A 88 -14.87 14.26 5.78
C ALA A 88 -14.48 15.65 5.23
N GLU A 89 -13.43 16.27 5.77
CA GLU A 89 -12.90 17.55 5.30
C GLU A 89 -12.16 17.44 3.94
N ASP A 90 -11.59 16.26 3.63
CA ASP A 90 -10.79 16.04 2.43
C ASP A 90 -11.60 15.56 1.20
N THR A 91 -12.93 15.51 1.30
CA THR A 91 -13.82 15.09 0.19
C THR A 91 -13.86 16.05 -1.00
N GLY A 92 -13.07 17.12 -0.99
CA GLY A 92 -12.94 18.08 -2.11
C GLY A 92 -11.80 17.77 -3.10
N SER A 93 -10.91 16.84 -2.79
CA SER A 93 -9.87 16.44 -3.73
C SER A 93 -10.39 15.34 -4.67
N GLU A 94 -10.05 15.44 -5.95
CA GLU A 94 -10.29 14.39 -6.95
C GLU A 94 -9.48 13.13 -6.56
N GLY A 95 -9.94 12.45 -5.49
CA GLY A 95 -9.28 11.28 -4.94
C GLY A 95 -9.43 10.08 -5.86
N CYS A 96 -8.35 9.36 -6.09
CA CYS A 96 -8.39 8.03 -6.68
C CYS A 96 -9.22 7.09 -5.79
N CYS A 97 -10.33 6.56 -6.32
CA CYS A 97 -11.10 5.52 -5.66
C CYS A 97 -10.62 4.15 -6.14
N ILE A 98 -10.27 3.27 -5.21
CA ILE A 98 -10.04 1.86 -5.50
C ILE A 98 -11.31 1.09 -5.13
N LEU A 99 -12.00 0.52 -6.13
CA LEU A 99 -13.14 -0.35 -5.91
C LEU A 99 -12.67 -1.81 -5.86
N CYS A 100 -12.75 -2.43 -4.68
CA CYS A 100 -12.36 -3.82 -4.48
C CYS A 100 -13.60 -4.68 -4.21
N THR A 101 -13.92 -5.58 -5.14
CA THR A 101 -15.07 -6.50 -5.03
C THR A 101 -14.69 -7.86 -4.42
N ASN A 102 -13.41 -8.24 -4.46
CA ASN A 102 -12.93 -9.59 -4.12
C ASN A 102 -12.25 -9.70 -2.76
N GLY A 103 -12.45 -8.73 -1.86
CA GLY A 103 -11.96 -8.77 -0.49
C GLY A 103 -10.57 -8.14 -0.30
N PHE A 104 -10.03 -8.31 0.90
CA PHE A 104 -8.87 -7.59 1.40
C PHE A 104 -7.58 -7.82 0.57
N ALA A 105 -7.33 -9.03 0.09
CA ALA A 105 -6.16 -9.32 -0.76
C ALA A 105 -6.21 -8.58 -2.11
N SER A 106 -7.40 -8.28 -2.63
CA SER A 106 -7.57 -7.50 -3.85
C SER A 106 -7.24 -6.01 -3.60
N LEU A 107 -7.64 -5.47 -2.44
CA LEU A 107 -7.30 -4.12 -2.02
C LEU A 107 -5.77 -3.94 -1.90
N THR A 108 -5.10 -4.83 -1.20
CA THR A 108 -3.65 -4.77 -1.00
C THR A 108 -2.89 -4.97 -2.31
N GLY A 109 -3.39 -5.84 -3.20
CA GLY A 109 -2.85 -6.00 -4.55
C GLY A 109 -2.98 -4.73 -5.40
N GLY A 110 -4.12 -4.04 -5.32
CA GLY A 110 -4.34 -2.76 -5.99
C GLY A 110 -3.42 -1.65 -5.45
N LEU A 111 -3.25 -1.57 -4.13
CA LEU A 111 -2.35 -0.60 -3.49
C LEU A 111 -0.90 -0.81 -3.96
N ARG A 112 -0.44 -2.05 -3.98
CA ARG A 112 0.90 -2.41 -4.48
C ARG A 112 1.09 -2.05 -5.95
N ALA A 113 0.09 -2.33 -6.79
CA ALA A 113 0.15 -1.97 -8.20
C ALA A 113 0.23 -0.44 -8.40
N ALA A 114 -0.50 0.33 -7.60
CA ALA A 114 -0.44 1.79 -7.63
C ALA A 114 0.94 2.31 -7.21
N GLU A 115 1.53 1.77 -6.16
CA GLU A 115 2.89 2.13 -5.72
C GLU A 115 3.95 1.78 -6.77
N GLN A 116 3.86 0.60 -7.38
CA GLN A 116 4.75 0.21 -8.47
C GLN A 116 4.61 1.13 -9.69
N ALA A 117 3.39 1.53 -10.04
CA ALA A 117 3.15 2.47 -11.13
C ALA A 117 3.75 3.85 -10.84
N GLN A 118 3.62 4.35 -9.62
CA GLN A 118 4.21 5.62 -9.19
C GLN A 118 5.75 5.58 -9.23
N ASN A 119 6.35 4.49 -8.78
CA ASN A 119 7.80 4.30 -8.84
C ASN A 119 8.30 4.21 -10.29
N ALA A 120 7.57 3.53 -11.17
CA ALA A 120 7.88 3.45 -12.59
C ALA A 120 7.77 4.83 -13.26
N GLU A 121 6.74 5.63 -12.95
CA GLU A 121 6.57 6.99 -13.44
C GLU A 121 7.73 7.90 -13.01
N THR A 122 8.11 7.87 -11.72
CA THR A 122 9.23 8.65 -11.19
C THR A 122 10.54 8.28 -11.87
N THR A 123 10.77 6.99 -12.09
CA THR A 123 11.95 6.48 -12.78
C THR A 123 11.97 6.90 -14.24
N ALA A 124 10.86 6.78 -14.96
CA ALA A 124 10.72 7.21 -16.33
C ALA A 124 10.98 8.72 -16.49
N THR A 125 10.42 9.53 -15.60
CA THR A 125 10.62 10.99 -15.58
C THR A 125 12.09 11.34 -15.35
N THR A 126 12.76 10.63 -14.44
CA THR A 126 14.20 10.84 -14.18
C THR A 126 15.05 10.49 -15.40
N VAL A 127 14.77 9.36 -16.06
CA VAL A 127 15.48 8.96 -17.30
C VAL A 127 15.27 10.01 -18.41
N GLN A 128 14.04 10.50 -18.57
CA GLN A 128 13.75 11.56 -19.55
C GLN A 128 14.48 12.86 -19.24
N LEU A 129 14.54 13.28 -17.98
CA LEU A 129 15.27 14.48 -17.57
C LEU A 129 16.76 14.37 -17.90
N VAL A 130 17.36 13.21 -17.61
CA VAL A 130 18.75 12.91 -17.96
C VAL A 130 18.95 12.97 -19.48
N SER A 131 18.04 12.39 -20.27
CA SER A 131 18.06 12.46 -21.74
C SER A 131 18.07 13.90 -22.25
N VAL A 132 17.26 14.79 -21.67
CA VAL A 132 17.21 16.21 -22.03
C VAL A 132 18.56 16.88 -21.75
N TRP A 133 19.14 16.65 -20.57
CA TRP A 133 20.45 17.21 -20.24
C TRP A 133 21.56 16.74 -21.18
N PHE A 134 21.58 15.45 -21.54
CA PHE A 134 22.52 14.92 -22.53
C PHE A 134 22.33 15.54 -23.91
N SER A 135 21.08 15.73 -24.35
CA SER A 135 20.80 16.36 -25.66
C SER A 135 21.30 17.81 -25.72
N VAL A 136 21.08 18.57 -24.65
CA VAL A 136 21.58 19.95 -24.54
C VAL A 136 23.12 19.98 -24.56
N ALA A 137 23.77 19.10 -23.78
CA ALA A 137 25.24 19.03 -23.76
C ALA A 137 25.82 18.68 -25.12
N ILE A 138 25.23 17.73 -25.84
CA ILE A 138 25.65 17.36 -27.20
C ILE A 138 25.46 18.54 -28.17
N ALA A 139 24.33 19.24 -28.11
CA ALA A 139 24.07 20.38 -28.95
C ALA A 139 25.10 21.52 -28.74
N VAL A 140 25.43 21.81 -27.49
CA VAL A 140 26.46 22.82 -27.13
C VAL A 140 27.83 22.38 -27.65
N LEU A 141 28.23 21.13 -27.46
CA LEU A 141 29.51 20.61 -27.93
C LEU A 141 29.63 20.70 -29.48
N LEU A 142 28.57 20.29 -30.20
CA LEU A 142 28.57 20.35 -31.67
C LEU A 142 28.58 21.79 -32.20
N THR A 143 27.92 22.69 -31.51
CA THR A 143 27.95 24.11 -31.83
C THR A 143 29.36 24.68 -31.63
N TYR A 144 30.02 24.35 -30.52
CA TYR A 144 31.37 24.79 -30.23
C TYR A 144 32.40 24.20 -31.21
N ALA A 145 32.22 22.95 -31.61
CA ALA A 145 33.09 22.29 -32.59
C ALA A 145 32.85 22.71 -34.04
N GLY A 146 31.89 23.60 -34.33
CA GLY A 146 31.51 23.99 -35.67
C GLY A 146 30.89 22.88 -36.53
N SER A 147 30.47 21.79 -35.92
CA SER A 147 30.00 20.56 -36.56
C SER A 147 28.48 20.41 -36.54
N VAL A 148 27.73 21.51 -36.51
CA VAL A 148 26.24 21.51 -36.41
C VAL A 148 25.58 20.75 -37.58
N GLY A 149 26.25 20.66 -38.73
CA GLY A 149 25.75 19.86 -39.87
C GLY A 149 25.65 18.35 -39.64
N MET A 150 26.27 17.84 -38.60
CA MET A 150 26.09 16.44 -38.15
C MET A 150 24.75 16.15 -37.46
N LEU A 151 24.04 17.19 -37.03
CA LEU A 151 22.67 17.06 -36.47
C LEU A 151 21.67 16.82 -37.61
N SER A 152 21.71 15.66 -38.19
CA SER A 152 20.68 15.24 -39.15
C SER A 152 19.40 14.80 -38.43
N VAL A 153 18.26 14.95 -39.09
CA VAL A 153 16.97 14.47 -38.56
C VAL A 153 17.03 12.99 -38.18
N ALA A 154 17.74 12.20 -38.96
CA ALA A 154 17.93 10.77 -38.67
C ALA A 154 18.71 10.53 -37.35
N ALA A 155 19.75 11.31 -37.09
CA ALA A 155 20.53 11.22 -35.85
C ALA A 155 19.68 11.57 -34.63
N VAL A 156 18.84 12.59 -34.70
CA VAL A 156 17.92 12.98 -33.63
C VAL A 156 16.87 11.91 -33.40
N LEU A 157 16.29 11.33 -34.43
CA LEU A 157 15.32 10.24 -34.30
C LEU A 157 15.93 8.99 -33.68
N MET A 158 17.14 8.61 -34.09
CA MET A 158 17.85 7.47 -33.50
C MET A 158 18.17 7.70 -32.01
N TYR A 159 18.59 8.91 -31.65
CA TYR A 159 18.82 9.29 -30.27
C TYR A 159 17.54 9.16 -29.44
N GLN A 160 16.42 9.69 -29.91
CA GLN A 160 15.13 9.58 -29.24
C GLN A 160 14.65 8.13 -29.11
N ALA A 161 14.82 7.35 -30.18
CA ALA A 161 14.46 5.92 -30.15
C ALA A 161 15.28 5.15 -29.09
N ALA A 162 16.58 5.42 -28.98
CA ALA A 162 17.46 4.78 -28.00
C ALA A 162 17.03 5.12 -26.57
N TRP A 163 16.74 6.40 -26.26
CA TRP A 163 16.26 6.80 -24.95
C TRP A 163 14.87 6.26 -24.61
N SER A 164 13.97 6.20 -25.60
CA SER A 164 12.65 5.58 -25.41
C SER A 164 12.75 4.08 -25.11
N ALA A 165 13.62 3.36 -25.82
CA ALA A 165 13.87 1.95 -25.56
C ALA A 165 14.47 1.73 -24.16
N LEU A 166 15.41 2.61 -23.74
CA LEU A 166 15.98 2.57 -22.39
C LEU A 166 14.92 2.81 -21.32
N SER A 167 14.05 3.81 -21.51
CA SER A 167 12.95 4.10 -20.57
C SER A 167 12.01 2.91 -20.43
N ILE A 168 11.63 2.27 -21.52
CA ILE A 168 10.79 1.06 -21.48
C ILE A 168 11.51 -0.08 -20.74
N ALA A 169 12.78 -0.32 -21.02
CA ALA A 169 13.55 -1.39 -20.39
C ALA A 169 13.75 -1.20 -18.87
N VAL A 170 13.81 0.04 -18.41
CA VAL A 170 13.98 0.36 -16.97
C VAL A 170 12.64 0.31 -16.23
N CYS A 171 11.49 0.54 -16.91
CA CYS A 171 10.16 0.52 -16.32
C CYS A 171 9.46 -0.85 -16.44
N ALA A 172 10.01 -1.80 -17.21
CA ALA A 172 9.48 -3.16 -17.37
C ALA A 172 9.92 -4.10 -16.26
#